data_1fb14da36404f4b9a850b14b37d60024
#
_entry.id   1fb14da36404f4b9a850b14b37d60024
#
_cell.length_a   1.000
_cell.length_b   1.000
_cell.length_c   1.000
_cell.angle_alpha   90.00
_cell.angle_beta   90.00
_cell.angle_gamma   90.00
#
_symmetry.space_group_name_H-M   'P 1'
#
loop_
_entity.id
_entity.type
_entity.pdbx_description
1 polymer ?
#
loop_
_entity_poly.entity_id
_entity_poly.type
_entity_poly.pdbx_seq_one_letter_code
_entity_poly.pdbx_strand_id
1 'polypeptide(L)'
;MKINELVSILVPVYNIEKTIEKNINILIDKVSPFLMNFEIIISDDGSSDNSKEEIKKICLNFQNKNANLKNIIGVYAKENQGKGHALKRACEVSNGEYIIFCDGDMEIDPSQLENFFNIMQKENADVVIGSKRHKDSVVNYSNIRKLISFIYFMFVKVFFHLPIQDTQTGLKLFKRDAIINIFPRILVKAFAYDLEVLVACNSNNKKIVSAPVIVNPNRHFGFIRFPILWRTFIDTLAIFYRLNIVHFYDDLFSELKEKPLVSIIIPLKKINDYVKEETEYLLEQIYKNFEVIILPDKYTNEEIDITLFKDERIKIVETGELPPAIKRAIGVKNSKGSILAFLDDDTYPEKDWLLNALRAMESKKVYALGGPAINTPKDNFSKQISGLIYSSTLMSGKHRARYIPDKVQYVNDYPSCNFIITRELYDRAGGFDSEYWPGEDTILCNNIMKQKEKILYTPEALVYHHRRDLFFGHFKQLKGYAWHRGYFVKRFGGNSIGLSYFIPSIFLIYTIFLPIALYFNLPQVLNNLIPAINKNIFLALLLFPHSFYALCLIGSWISTLSLTKGFCKAIGIFLSHLTYGFFFIKGFMQGFISKE
;
A
#
# COMPACT_ATOMS: atom_id res chain seq x y z
N MET A 1 2.38 32.56 26.55
CA MET A 1 1.14 31.74 26.49
C MET A 1 1.43 30.41 27.14
N LYS A 2 0.47 29.78 27.87
CA LYS A 2 0.66 28.42 28.41
C LYS A 2 -0.24 27.46 27.65
N ILE A 3 0.33 26.37 27.19
CA ILE A 3 -0.34 25.29 26.43
C ILE A 3 -0.55 24.13 27.40
N ASN A 4 -1.81 23.78 27.67
CA ASN A 4 -2.19 22.75 28.64
C ASN A 4 -2.44 21.38 27.96
N GLU A 5 -2.79 21.41 26.68
CA GLU A 5 -3.00 20.22 25.85
C GLU A 5 -1.71 19.43 25.72
N LEU A 6 -1.81 18.12 25.52
CA LEU A 6 -0.63 17.29 25.31
C LEU A 6 0.03 17.63 23.97
N VAL A 7 1.33 17.86 24.00
CA VAL A 7 2.15 18.17 22.82
C VAL A 7 3.17 17.06 22.61
N SER A 8 3.20 16.45 21.43
CA SER A 8 4.24 15.47 21.04
C SER A 8 5.34 16.15 20.23
N ILE A 9 6.58 16.11 20.71
CA ILE A 9 7.74 16.66 20.00
C ILE A 9 8.52 15.50 19.38
N LEU A 10 8.54 15.43 18.05
CA LEU A 10 9.20 14.38 17.28
C LEU A 10 10.60 14.84 16.88
N VAL A 11 11.61 14.09 17.32
CA VAL A 11 13.03 14.40 17.11
C VAL A 11 13.68 13.28 16.30
N PRO A 12 13.88 13.44 14.98
CA PRO A 12 14.61 12.48 14.16
C PRO A 12 16.12 12.56 14.45
N VAL A 13 16.77 11.43 14.56
CA VAL A 13 18.18 11.29 14.93
C VAL A 13 18.90 10.35 13.95
N TYR A 14 20.11 10.75 13.54
CA TYR A 14 21.04 9.88 12.81
C TYR A 14 22.49 10.30 13.04
N ASN A 15 23.29 9.43 13.69
CA ASN A 15 24.73 9.63 13.96
C ASN A 15 25.05 10.95 14.69
N ILE A 16 24.43 11.18 15.86
CA ILE A 16 24.64 12.37 16.71
C ILE A 16 24.96 12.03 18.17
N GLU A 17 25.63 10.89 18.41
CA GLU A 17 25.98 10.38 19.78
C GLU A 17 26.54 11.46 20.72
N LYS A 18 27.39 12.36 20.18
CA LYS A 18 28.10 13.37 20.99
C LYS A 18 27.25 14.54 21.46
N THR A 19 26.10 14.74 20.85
CA THR A 19 25.31 15.97 21.07
C THR A 19 23.86 15.70 21.48
N ILE A 20 23.38 14.47 21.33
CA ILE A 20 21.96 14.13 21.52
C ILE A 20 21.47 14.45 22.94
N GLU A 21 22.20 14.06 23.99
CA GLU A 21 21.80 14.31 25.37
C GLU A 21 21.73 15.80 25.68
N LYS A 22 22.77 16.55 25.27
CA LYS A 22 22.80 18.01 25.42
C LYS A 22 21.62 18.67 24.70
N ASN A 23 21.34 18.26 23.47
CA ASN A 23 20.28 18.84 22.64
C ASN A 23 18.90 18.56 23.21
N ILE A 24 18.64 17.35 23.72
CA ILE A 24 17.37 17.01 24.38
C ILE A 24 17.18 17.80 25.67
N ASN A 25 18.24 18.00 26.48
CA ASN A 25 18.15 18.84 27.67
C ASN A 25 17.83 20.30 27.30
N ILE A 26 18.49 20.86 26.27
CA ILE A 26 18.17 22.21 25.75
C ILE A 26 16.71 22.29 25.30
N LEU A 27 16.21 21.27 24.58
CA LEU A 27 14.83 21.22 24.14
C LEU A 27 13.87 21.31 25.34
N ILE A 28 14.08 20.45 26.36
CA ILE A 28 13.26 20.41 27.58
C ILE A 28 13.25 21.79 28.24
N ASP A 29 14.43 22.38 28.48
CA ASP A 29 14.56 23.68 29.17
C ASP A 29 13.86 24.82 28.40
N LYS A 30 13.93 24.80 27.06
CA LYS A 30 13.37 25.85 26.20
C LYS A 30 11.86 25.77 26.01
N VAL A 31 11.27 24.56 26.03
CA VAL A 31 9.82 24.42 25.85
C VAL A 31 9.03 24.42 27.17
N SER A 32 9.64 23.99 28.26
CA SER A 32 8.98 23.89 29.58
C SER A 32 8.35 25.19 30.11
N PRO A 33 8.83 26.40 29.77
CA PRO A 33 8.20 27.63 30.24
C PRO A 33 6.77 27.86 29.71
N PHE A 34 6.43 27.29 28.55
CA PHE A 34 5.13 27.50 27.91
C PHE A 34 4.35 26.20 27.63
N LEU A 35 4.99 25.02 27.54
CA LEU A 35 4.31 23.72 27.43
C LEU A 35 4.09 23.13 28.83
N MET A 36 2.83 23.01 29.25
CA MET A 36 2.48 22.47 30.57
C MET A 36 2.33 20.95 30.55
N ASN A 37 2.23 20.34 29.35
CA ASN A 37 2.03 18.90 29.19
C ASN A 37 2.65 18.46 27.85
N PHE A 38 3.79 17.78 27.86
CA PHE A 38 4.43 17.36 26.62
C PHE A 38 5.17 16.02 26.75
N GLU A 39 5.35 15.34 25.63
CA GLU A 39 6.16 14.16 25.46
C GLU A 39 7.20 14.38 24.35
N ILE A 40 8.34 13.68 24.42
CA ILE A 40 9.39 13.73 23.40
C ILE A 40 9.55 12.33 22.81
N ILE A 41 9.46 12.22 21.49
CA ILE A 41 9.69 10.96 20.75
C ILE A 41 10.97 11.11 19.96
N ILE A 42 12.02 10.39 20.38
CA ILE A 42 13.32 10.39 19.72
C ILE A 42 13.37 9.20 18.77
N SER A 43 13.40 9.47 17.48
CA SER A 43 13.41 8.42 16.45
C SER A 43 14.77 8.27 15.79
N ASP A 44 15.46 7.18 16.12
CA ASP A 44 16.74 6.80 15.52
C ASP A 44 16.52 6.16 14.15
N ASP A 45 17.12 6.72 13.11
CA ASP A 45 17.04 6.24 11.72
C ASP A 45 18.16 5.24 11.40
N GLY A 46 18.40 4.29 12.30
CA GLY A 46 19.42 3.25 12.11
C GLY A 46 20.84 3.78 12.20
N SER A 47 21.15 4.55 13.23
CA SER A 47 22.49 5.07 13.47
C SER A 47 23.54 3.95 13.58
N SER A 48 24.72 4.22 13.02
CA SER A 48 25.89 3.34 13.07
C SER A 48 26.88 3.67 14.20
N ASP A 49 26.67 4.80 14.89
CA ASP A 49 27.39 5.21 16.10
C ASP A 49 26.62 4.80 17.38
N ASN A 50 27.02 5.29 18.54
CA ASN A 50 26.37 4.97 19.82
C ASN A 50 25.10 5.79 20.10
N SER A 51 24.54 6.50 19.10
CA SER A 51 23.31 7.31 19.28
C SER A 51 22.17 6.50 19.89
N LYS A 52 22.01 5.24 19.49
CA LYS A 52 20.97 4.34 20.00
C LYS A 52 21.10 4.06 21.50
N GLU A 53 22.30 3.82 21.98
CA GLU A 53 22.61 3.58 23.37
C GLU A 53 22.39 4.85 24.21
N GLU A 54 22.78 6.00 23.70
CA GLU A 54 22.57 7.29 24.36
C GLU A 54 21.06 7.61 24.45
N ILE A 55 20.26 7.36 23.42
CA ILE A 55 18.80 7.53 23.46
C ILE A 55 18.18 6.62 24.54
N LYS A 56 18.62 5.36 24.66
CA LYS A 56 18.14 4.46 25.73
C LYS A 56 18.44 5.03 27.13
N LYS A 57 19.65 5.55 27.34
CA LYS A 57 20.03 6.21 28.61
C LYS A 57 19.15 7.41 28.91
N ILE A 58 18.91 8.26 27.91
CA ILE A 58 18.03 9.42 28.04
C ILE A 58 16.61 8.98 28.45
N CYS A 59 16.05 7.95 27.78
CA CYS A 59 14.71 7.41 28.09
C CYS A 59 14.62 6.81 29.52
N LEU A 60 15.70 6.21 30.02
CA LEU A 60 15.73 5.66 31.39
C LEU A 60 15.89 6.73 32.47
N ASN A 61 16.64 7.80 32.17
CA ASN A 61 17.07 8.79 33.16
C ASN A 61 16.21 10.07 33.16
N PHE A 62 15.10 10.14 32.40
CA PHE A 62 14.30 11.37 32.31
C PHE A 62 13.40 11.59 33.53
N GLN A 63 13.12 10.56 34.34
CA GLN A 63 12.28 10.66 35.52
C GLN A 63 12.81 11.76 36.46
N ASN A 64 11.95 12.75 36.78
CA ASN A 64 12.24 13.93 37.61
C ASN A 64 13.01 15.10 36.95
N LYS A 65 13.25 15.10 35.63
CA LYS A 65 13.89 16.26 34.97
C LYS A 65 12.98 17.48 34.87
N ASN A 66 11.67 17.28 34.67
CA ASN A 66 10.71 18.36 34.57
C ASN A 66 9.27 17.89 34.82
N ALA A 67 8.48 18.64 35.63
CA ALA A 67 7.10 18.25 35.97
C ALA A 67 6.13 18.28 34.77
N ASN A 68 6.42 19.07 33.74
CA ASN A 68 5.61 19.21 32.53
C ASN A 68 5.89 18.11 31.48
N LEU A 69 7.03 17.43 31.59
CA LEU A 69 7.43 16.34 30.71
C LEU A 69 6.81 15.02 31.17
N LYS A 70 5.93 14.46 30.35
CA LYS A 70 5.21 13.20 30.66
C LYS A 70 6.02 11.96 30.33
N ASN A 71 6.68 11.96 29.17
CA ASN A 71 7.42 10.79 28.72
C ASN A 71 8.53 11.15 27.73
N ILE A 72 9.57 10.30 27.64
CA ILE A 72 10.53 10.29 26.54
C ILE A 72 10.53 8.89 25.95
N ILE A 73 10.17 8.77 24.68
CA ILE A 73 10.03 7.50 23.96
C ILE A 73 11.12 7.38 22.91
N GLY A 74 11.87 6.28 22.92
CA GLY A 74 12.87 5.94 21.90
C GLY A 74 12.28 5.00 20.86
N VAL A 75 12.38 5.35 19.58
CA VAL A 75 11.96 4.53 18.42
C VAL A 75 13.19 4.24 17.56
N TYR A 76 13.41 2.97 17.18
CA TYR A 76 14.67 2.54 16.57
C TYR A 76 14.47 1.85 15.23
N ALA A 77 15.09 2.35 14.15
CA ALA A 77 15.16 1.65 12.87
C ALA A 77 16.31 0.62 12.85
N LYS A 78 16.17 -0.42 12.01
CA LYS A 78 17.25 -1.39 11.76
C LYS A 78 18.33 -0.83 10.83
N GLU A 79 17.94 0.03 9.88
CA GLU A 79 18.79 0.63 8.87
C GLU A 79 18.29 2.03 8.51
N ASN A 80 19.17 2.87 7.97
CA ASN A 80 18.83 4.23 7.55
C ASN A 80 17.89 4.21 6.35
N GLN A 81 16.71 4.82 6.52
CA GLN A 81 15.71 4.99 5.47
C GLN A 81 15.41 6.47 5.14
N GLY A 82 15.94 7.38 5.93
CA GLY A 82 15.79 8.82 5.76
C GLY A 82 14.91 9.49 6.80
N LYS A 83 15.10 10.81 6.95
CA LYS A 83 14.44 11.64 7.99
C LYS A 83 12.92 11.53 7.97
N GLY A 84 12.30 11.50 6.79
CA GLY A 84 10.84 11.34 6.66
C GLY A 84 10.34 10.03 7.25
N HIS A 85 11.08 8.94 7.07
CA HIS A 85 10.75 7.64 7.66
C HIS A 85 10.88 7.65 9.19
N ALA A 86 11.93 8.27 9.73
CA ALA A 86 12.11 8.41 11.17
C ALA A 86 10.94 9.18 11.82
N LEU A 87 10.53 10.30 11.23
CA LEU A 87 9.38 11.08 11.70
C LEU A 87 8.06 10.32 11.58
N LYS A 88 7.87 9.52 10.51
CA LYS A 88 6.69 8.67 10.35
C LYS A 88 6.53 7.72 11.54
N ARG A 89 7.58 7.01 11.90
CA ARG A 89 7.58 6.09 13.04
C ARG A 89 7.37 6.80 14.37
N ALA A 90 7.93 8.00 14.54
CA ALA A 90 7.67 8.80 15.74
C ALA A 90 6.21 9.25 15.82
N CYS A 91 5.61 9.62 14.68
CA CYS A 91 4.21 10.03 14.63
C CYS A 91 3.24 8.88 14.99
N GLU A 92 3.55 7.65 14.62
CA GLU A 92 2.74 6.45 14.92
C GLU A 92 2.58 6.19 16.43
N VAL A 93 3.57 6.57 17.25
CA VAL A 93 3.53 6.38 18.71
C VAL A 93 3.17 7.66 19.48
N SER A 94 2.94 8.77 18.79
CA SER A 94 2.60 10.07 19.40
C SER A 94 1.16 10.14 19.85
N ASN A 95 0.89 10.82 21.01
CA ASN A 95 -0.44 10.95 21.61
C ASN A 95 -0.93 12.40 21.73
N GLY A 96 -0.08 13.39 21.46
CA GLY A 96 -0.39 14.81 21.63
C GLY A 96 -1.47 15.34 20.69
N GLU A 97 -2.24 16.33 21.12
CA GLU A 97 -3.17 17.10 20.28
C GLU A 97 -2.44 18.00 19.29
N TYR A 98 -1.23 18.38 19.64
CA TYR A 98 -0.29 19.08 18.76
C TYR A 98 0.92 18.20 18.51
N ILE A 99 1.40 18.20 17.28
CA ILE A 99 2.59 17.46 16.85
C ILE A 99 3.62 18.45 16.34
N ILE A 100 4.82 18.39 16.90
CA ILE A 100 5.94 19.25 16.53
C ILE A 100 7.03 18.41 15.89
N PHE A 101 7.52 18.82 14.72
CA PHE A 101 8.78 18.35 14.18
C PHE A 101 9.88 19.29 14.64
N CYS A 102 10.94 18.72 15.23
CA CYS A 102 12.10 19.47 15.69
C CYS A 102 13.37 18.69 15.34
N ASP A 103 14.28 19.29 14.58
CA ASP A 103 15.54 18.64 14.20
C ASP A 103 16.42 18.38 15.41
N GLY A 104 16.95 17.17 15.53
CA GLY A 104 17.79 16.73 16.65
C GLY A 104 19.08 17.53 16.83
N ASP A 105 19.43 18.33 15.83
CA ASP A 105 20.60 19.19 15.84
C ASP A 105 20.36 20.62 16.37
N MET A 106 19.10 20.97 16.66
CA MET A 106 18.69 22.28 17.20
C MET A 106 19.18 23.48 16.37
N GLU A 107 19.12 23.38 15.03
CA GLU A 107 19.47 24.48 14.12
C GLU A 107 18.64 25.74 14.45
N ILE A 108 17.39 25.55 14.80
CA ILE A 108 16.45 26.59 15.21
C ILE A 108 16.19 26.41 16.70
N ASP A 109 16.31 27.50 17.48
CA ASP A 109 16.10 27.46 18.93
C ASP A 109 14.62 27.07 19.23
N PRO A 110 14.37 26.01 20.02
CA PRO A 110 13.02 25.54 20.33
C PRO A 110 12.14 26.56 21.07
N SER A 111 12.71 27.59 21.73
CA SER A 111 11.93 28.66 22.36
C SER A 111 11.04 29.43 21.39
N GLN A 112 11.40 29.43 20.10
CA GLN A 112 10.61 30.03 19.03
C GLN A 112 9.26 29.36 18.80
N LEU A 113 9.06 28.13 19.29
CA LEU A 113 7.78 27.43 19.24
C LEU A 113 6.64 28.18 19.94
N GLU A 114 6.92 28.97 20.98
CA GLU A 114 5.90 29.81 21.61
C GLU A 114 5.25 30.77 20.59
N ASN A 115 6.06 31.35 19.71
CA ASN A 115 5.55 32.21 18.63
C ASN A 115 4.73 31.42 17.59
N PHE A 116 5.09 30.16 17.32
CA PHE A 116 4.32 29.29 16.41
C PHE A 116 2.91 29.04 16.96
N PHE A 117 2.77 28.76 18.24
CA PHE A 117 1.46 28.60 18.89
C PHE A 117 0.65 29.90 18.84
N ASN A 118 1.27 31.06 19.11
CA ASN A 118 0.61 32.35 19.01
C ASN A 118 0.08 32.61 17.58
N ILE A 119 0.88 32.32 16.55
CA ILE A 119 0.49 32.46 15.14
C ILE A 119 -0.63 31.46 14.81
N MET A 120 -0.53 30.21 15.26
CA MET A 120 -1.55 29.18 15.03
C MET A 120 -2.92 29.62 15.55
N GLN A 121 -2.97 30.18 16.76
CA GLN A 121 -4.22 30.68 17.32
C GLN A 121 -4.73 31.92 16.61
N LYS A 122 -3.86 32.92 16.41
CA LYS A 122 -4.21 34.20 15.79
C LYS A 122 -4.77 34.01 14.38
N GLU A 123 -4.13 33.17 13.59
CA GLU A 123 -4.48 32.90 12.20
C GLU A 123 -5.51 31.78 12.05
N ASN A 124 -5.92 31.10 13.12
CA ASN A 124 -6.68 29.85 13.08
C ASN A 124 -6.09 28.87 12.07
N ALA A 125 -4.78 28.62 12.18
CA ALA A 125 -4.06 27.76 11.28
C ALA A 125 -4.10 26.30 11.77
N ASP A 126 -3.99 25.36 10.83
CA ASP A 126 -3.85 23.94 11.13
C ASP A 126 -2.39 23.50 11.15
N VAL A 127 -1.55 24.23 10.39
CA VAL A 127 -0.11 23.98 10.27
C VAL A 127 0.64 25.31 10.33
N VAL A 128 1.66 25.39 11.17
CA VAL A 128 2.61 26.51 11.20
C VAL A 128 4.01 25.99 10.92
N ILE A 129 4.66 26.56 9.92
CA ILE A 129 6.03 26.18 9.53
C ILE A 129 6.98 27.33 9.73
N GLY A 130 8.20 27.05 10.16
CA GLY A 130 9.27 28.03 10.12
C GLY A 130 9.60 28.41 8.68
N SER A 131 9.80 29.68 8.40
CA SER A 131 10.21 30.15 7.08
C SER A 131 11.47 30.98 7.17
N LYS A 132 12.56 30.48 6.63
CA LYS A 132 13.85 31.20 6.49
C LYS A 132 13.75 32.36 5.50
N ARG A 133 12.64 32.45 4.76
CA ARG A 133 12.34 33.53 3.79
C ARG A 133 11.34 34.56 4.32
N HIS A 134 10.83 34.37 5.54
CA HIS A 134 9.96 35.36 6.14
C HIS A 134 10.74 36.67 6.32
N LYS A 135 10.09 37.81 6.13
CA LYS A 135 10.72 39.17 6.20
C LYS A 135 11.44 39.43 7.53
N ASP A 136 10.92 38.85 8.61
CA ASP A 136 11.44 39.01 9.97
C ASP A 136 12.40 37.87 10.38
N SER A 137 12.77 36.99 9.47
CA SER A 137 13.70 35.88 9.75
C SER A 137 15.14 36.32 9.66
N VAL A 138 15.99 35.81 10.57
CA VAL A 138 17.43 36.10 10.60
C VAL A 138 18.19 34.84 10.19
N VAL A 139 18.81 34.88 8.98
CA VAL A 139 19.50 33.74 8.39
C VAL A 139 20.81 34.16 7.76
N ASN A 140 21.91 33.52 8.16
CA ASN A 140 23.25 33.79 7.63
C ASN A 140 23.69 32.67 6.66
N TYR A 141 23.29 32.77 5.39
CA TYR A 141 23.68 31.83 4.33
C TYR A 141 24.67 32.44 3.33
N SER A 142 25.53 31.59 2.75
CA SER A 142 26.36 31.97 1.59
C SER A 142 25.46 32.31 0.38
N ASN A 143 25.94 33.19 -0.50
CA ASN A 143 25.20 33.63 -1.69
C ASN A 143 24.82 32.46 -2.62
N ILE A 144 25.69 31.47 -2.77
CA ILE A 144 25.41 30.27 -3.58
C ILE A 144 24.25 29.49 -3.00
N ARG A 145 24.20 29.31 -1.70
CA ARG A 145 23.09 28.60 -1.03
C ARG A 145 21.77 29.37 -1.13
N LYS A 146 21.82 30.70 -1.05
CA LYS A 146 20.66 31.56 -1.29
C LYS A 146 20.12 31.38 -2.70
N LEU A 147 21.01 31.30 -3.72
CA LEU A 147 20.62 31.11 -5.11
C LEU A 147 19.98 29.73 -5.34
N ILE A 148 20.60 28.63 -4.86
CA ILE A 148 20.07 27.27 -4.99
C ILE A 148 18.68 27.18 -4.32
N SER A 149 18.57 27.71 -3.10
CA SER A 149 17.31 27.76 -2.37
C SER A 149 16.25 28.58 -3.11
N PHE A 150 16.65 29.69 -3.78
CA PHE A 150 15.74 30.52 -4.57
C PHE A 150 15.21 29.78 -5.81
N ILE A 151 16.08 29.07 -6.54
CA ILE A 151 15.68 28.28 -7.71
C ILE A 151 14.68 27.18 -7.28
N TYR A 152 14.98 26.46 -6.20
CA TYR A 152 14.08 25.44 -5.67
C TYR A 152 12.74 26.02 -5.23
N PHE A 153 12.74 27.16 -4.54
CA PHE A 153 11.52 27.86 -4.15
C PHE A 153 10.66 28.26 -5.35
N MET A 154 11.27 28.83 -6.41
CA MET A 154 10.55 29.19 -7.62
C MET A 154 9.92 27.96 -8.29
N PHE A 155 10.67 26.85 -8.34
CA PHE A 155 10.14 25.59 -8.85
C PHE A 155 8.92 25.13 -8.03
N VAL A 156 9.02 25.06 -6.71
CA VAL A 156 7.93 24.67 -5.83
C VAL A 156 6.72 25.60 -5.99
N LYS A 157 6.94 26.91 -6.06
CA LYS A 157 5.87 27.90 -6.19
C LYS A 157 5.09 27.76 -7.51
N VAL A 158 5.80 27.51 -8.62
CA VAL A 158 5.20 27.35 -9.95
C VAL A 158 4.41 26.05 -10.05
N PHE A 159 4.93 24.96 -9.52
CA PHE A 159 4.36 23.63 -9.72
C PHE A 159 3.33 23.21 -8.66
N PHE A 160 3.40 23.74 -7.43
CA PHE A 160 2.54 23.29 -6.32
C PHE A 160 1.59 24.35 -5.78
N HIS A 161 1.76 25.62 -6.15
CA HIS A 161 0.90 26.75 -5.73
C HIS A 161 0.69 26.83 -4.22
N LEU A 162 1.70 26.40 -3.42
CA LEU A 162 1.61 26.45 -1.97
C LEU A 162 1.58 27.90 -1.45
N PRO A 163 0.78 28.22 -0.42
CA PRO A 163 0.64 29.56 0.15
C PRO A 163 1.84 29.98 1.03
N ILE A 164 2.98 29.32 0.88
CA ILE A 164 4.17 29.46 1.75
C ILE A 164 5.43 29.68 0.94
N GLN A 165 6.46 30.22 1.58
CA GLN A 165 7.72 30.60 0.93
C GLN A 165 8.89 29.65 1.23
N ASP A 166 8.74 28.75 2.20
CA ASP A 166 9.76 27.77 2.59
C ASP A 166 9.08 26.46 2.95
N THR A 167 9.63 25.35 2.51
CA THR A 167 9.08 24.00 2.77
C THR A 167 10.03 23.13 3.59
N GLN A 168 11.32 23.50 3.67
CA GLN A 168 12.38 22.63 4.18
C GLN A 168 12.92 23.03 5.56
N THR A 169 12.15 23.77 6.34
CA THR A 169 12.54 24.16 7.69
C THR A 169 12.30 23.03 8.67
N GLY A 170 13.26 22.75 9.56
CA GLY A 170 13.18 21.66 10.52
C GLY A 170 12.17 21.84 11.64
N LEU A 171 11.66 23.06 11.85
CA LEU A 171 10.68 23.35 12.89
C LEU A 171 9.29 23.55 12.28
N LYS A 172 8.35 22.66 12.65
CA LYS A 172 6.95 22.69 12.18
C LYS A 172 6.02 22.32 13.32
N LEU A 173 4.87 22.98 13.40
CA LEU A 173 3.80 22.71 14.36
C LEU A 173 2.54 22.32 13.59
N PHE A 174 1.91 21.23 13.97
CA PHE A 174 0.68 20.69 13.39
C PHE A 174 -0.38 20.51 14.49
N LYS A 175 -1.64 20.79 14.19
CA LYS A 175 -2.73 20.13 14.88
C LYS A 175 -2.72 18.64 14.54
N ARG A 176 -3.03 17.76 15.49
CA ARG A 176 -3.01 16.32 15.25
C ARG A 176 -3.87 15.89 14.05
N ASP A 177 -5.08 16.42 13.94
CA ASP A 177 -6.01 16.13 12.84
C ASP A 177 -5.47 16.54 11.47
N ALA A 178 -4.54 17.51 11.41
CA ALA A 178 -3.93 17.96 10.17
C ALA A 178 -2.85 17.02 9.63
N ILE A 179 -2.32 16.09 10.45
CA ILE A 179 -1.17 15.30 10.03
C ILE A 179 -1.30 13.80 10.29
N ILE A 180 -2.05 13.37 11.31
CA ILE A 180 -2.06 11.96 11.74
C ILE A 180 -2.52 11.00 10.63
N ASN A 181 -3.43 11.41 9.79
CA ASN A 181 -3.90 10.63 8.65
C ASN A 181 -3.07 10.83 7.37
N ILE A 182 -2.33 11.94 7.26
CA ILE A 182 -1.45 12.27 6.11
C ILE A 182 -0.17 11.47 6.20
N PHE A 183 0.49 11.53 7.35
CA PHE A 183 1.87 11.13 7.48
C PHE A 183 2.11 9.65 7.21
N PRO A 184 1.23 8.71 7.60
CA PRO A 184 1.36 7.31 7.21
C PRO A 184 1.43 7.07 5.69
N ARG A 185 0.84 7.97 4.89
CA ARG A 185 0.74 7.87 3.42
C ARG A 185 1.82 8.61 2.66
N ILE A 186 2.67 9.37 3.33
CA ILE A 186 3.82 10.01 2.71
C ILE A 186 4.79 8.96 2.20
N LEU A 187 5.14 9.04 0.92
CA LEU A 187 5.98 8.06 0.23
C LEU A 187 7.45 8.46 0.18
N VAL A 188 7.74 9.76 0.16
CA VAL A 188 9.10 10.27 0.14
C VAL A 188 9.76 10.12 1.51
N LYS A 189 10.85 9.38 1.54
CA LYS A 189 11.60 9.10 2.78
C LYS A 189 12.74 10.08 3.04
N ALA A 190 13.25 10.72 1.97
CA ALA A 190 14.41 11.64 2.00
C ALA A 190 13.98 13.12 2.13
N PHE A 191 14.81 14.06 1.70
CA PHE A 191 14.64 15.50 1.94
C PHE A 191 13.36 16.12 1.39
N ALA A 192 12.77 15.59 0.30
CA ALA A 192 11.53 16.13 -0.26
C ALA A 192 10.27 15.71 0.52
N TYR A 193 10.38 14.90 1.59
CA TYR A 193 9.21 14.53 2.43
C TYR A 193 8.51 15.76 3.01
N ASP A 194 9.26 16.79 3.38
CA ASP A 194 8.72 18.05 3.90
C ASP A 194 7.76 18.72 2.92
N LEU A 195 8.14 18.74 1.63
CA LEU A 195 7.28 19.23 0.57
C LEU A 195 6.04 18.35 0.42
N GLU A 196 6.20 17.03 0.41
CA GLU A 196 5.09 16.10 0.24
C GLU A 196 4.04 16.24 1.35
N VAL A 197 4.46 16.37 2.61
CA VAL A 197 3.57 16.61 3.76
C VAL A 197 2.77 17.90 3.55
N LEU A 198 3.42 18.99 3.17
CA LEU A 198 2.75 20.28 3.01
C LEU A 198 1.83 20.32 1.79
N VAL A 199 2.21 19.65 0.70
CA VAL A 199 1.35 19.46 -0.48
C VAL A 199 0.11 18.66 -0.08
N ALA A 200 0.26 17.57 0.66
CA ALA A 200 -0.85 16.75 1.11
C ALA A 200 -1.77 17.51 2.09
N CYS A 201 -1.22 18.28 3.02
CA CYS A 201 -2.02 19.17 3.89
C CYS A 201 -2.82 20.19 3.07
N ASN A 202 -2.18 20.85 2.09
CA ASN A 202 -2.81 21.88 1.26
C ASN A 202 -3.92 21.27 0.37
N SER A 203 -3.71 20.10 -0.26
CA SER A 203 -4.72 19.39 -1.04
C SER A 203 -5.96 19.03 -0.21
N ASN A 204 -5.79 18.88 1.09
CA ASN A 204 -6.87 18.57 2.03
C ASN A 204 -7.39 19.81 2.79
N ASN A 205 -7.25 20.98 2.18
CA ASN A 205 -7.77 22.25 2.68
C ASN A 205 -7.31 22.63 4.10
N LYS A 206 -6.14 22.10 4.56
CA LYS A 206 -5.56 22.51 5.83
C LYS A 206 -4.87 23.85 5.67
N LYS A 207 -5.19 24.81 6.56
CA LYS A 207 -4.61 26.15 6.53
C LYS A 207 -3.15 26.13 7.00
N ILE A 208 -2.22 26.44 6.09
CA ILE A 208 -0.78 26.46 6.35
C ILE A 208 -0.31 27.92 6.44
N VAL A 209 0.42 28.27 7.49
CA VAL A 209 0.95 29.61 7.74
C VAL A 209 2.44 29.54 8.02
N SER A 210 3.18 30.58 7.61
CA SER A 210 4.61 30.71 7.87
C SER A 210 4.90 31.56 9.11
N ALA A 211 5.84 31.11 9.93
CA ALA A 211 6.38 31.85 11.07
C ALA A 211 7.83 32.31 10.80
N PRO A 212 8.26 33.48 11.27
CA PRO A 212 9.66 33.89 11.22
C PRO A 212 10.53 32.96 12.08
N VAL A 213 11.77 32.75 11.66
CA VAL A 213 12.75 31.94 12.41
C VAL A 213 14.11 32.64 12.48
N ILE A 214 14.80 32.45 13.60
CA ILE A 214 16.19 32.84 13.81
C ILE A 214 17.03 31.58 13.80
N VAL A 215 17.89 31.46 12.80
CA VAL A 215 18.82 30.34 12.64
C VAL A 215 20.11 30.60 13.40
N ASN A 216 20.61 29.61 14.13
CA ASN A 216 21.83 29.74 14.92
C ASN A 216 23.03 30.17 14.06
N PRO A 217 23.66 31.34 14.34
CA PRO A 217 24.73 31.91 13.50
C PRO A 217 26.03 31.11 13.53
N ASN A 218 26.25 30.29 14.56
CA ASN A 218 27.51 29.56 14.78
C ASN A 218 27.63 28.24 14.01
N ARG A 219 26.69 27.94 13.10
CA ARG A 219 26.72 26.70 12.31
C ARG A 219 27.35 26.87 10.96
N HIS A 220 28.35 26.02 10.69
CA HIS A 220 28.91 25.83 9.35
C HIS A 220 28.07 24.82 8.58
N PHE A 221 27.37 25.28 7.56
CA PHE A 221 26.60 24.42 6.66
C PHE A 221 27.53 23.77 5.64
N GLY A 222 27.58 22.44 5.62
CA GLY A 222 28.32 21.67 4.62
C GLY A 222 27.81 21.90 3.18
N PHE A 223 28.67 21.56 2.21
CA PHE A 223 28.29 21.57 0.78
C PHE A 223 27.20 20.51 0.51
N ILE A 224 26.12 20.92 -0.18
CA ILE A 224 25.10 19.98 -0.64
C ILE A 224 25.68 19.21 -1.82
N ARG A 225 25.79 17.88 -1.70
CA ARG A 225 26.32 17.03 -2.77
C ARG A 225 25.34 16.91 -3.93
N PHE A 226 25.82 16.96 -5.17
CA PHE A 226 24.98 16.87 -6.38
C PHE A 226 24.02 15.67 -6.40
N PRO A 227 24.37 14.43 -5.97
CA PRO A 227 23.42 13.32 -5.93
C PRO A 227 22.21 13.58 -5.04
N ILE A 228 22.37 14.34 -3.95
CA ILE A 228 21.26 14.70 -3.05
C ILE A 228 20.31 15.69 -3.74
N LEU A 229 20.85 16.69 -4.43
CA LEU A 229 20.04 17.63 -5.21
C LEU A 229 19.25 16.91 -6.32
N TRP A 230 19.91 16.02 -7.05
CA TRP A 230 19.29 15.24 -8.12
C TRP A 230 18.15 14.36 -7.59
N ARG A 231 18.39 13.64 -6.48
CA ARG A 231 17.36 12.83 -5.84
C ARG A 231 16.18 13.69 -5.36
N THR A 232 16.45 14.82 -4.71
CA THR A 232 15.41 15.76 -4.27
C THR A 232 14.58 16.26 -5.45
N PHE A 233 15.21 16.55 -6.58
CA PHE A 233 14.50 16.96 -7.81
C PHE A 233 13.60 15.85 -8.35
N ILE A 234 14.06 14.61 -8.44
CA ILE A 234 13.27 13.46 -8.89
C ILE A 234 12.09 13.21 -7.93
N ASP A 235 12.34 13.24 -6.61
CA ASP A 235 11.30 13.10 -5.61
C ASP A 235 10.23 14.21 -5.75
N THR A 236 10.66 15.45 -6.04
CA THR A 236 9.76 16.59 -6.26
C THR A 236 8.91 16.41 -7.52
N LEU A 237 9.46 15.90 -8.62
CA LEU A 237 8.69 15.53 -9.82
C LEU A 237 7.70 14.40 -9.54
N ALA A 238 8.09 13.43 -8.73
CA ALA A 238 7.20 12.35 -8.31
C ALA A 238 6.03 12.85 -7.46
N ILE A 239 6.25 13.84 -6.57
CA ILE A 239 5.19 14.52 -5.82
C ILE A 239 4.25 15.27 -6.79
N PHE A 240 4.81 16.00 -7.75
CA PHE A 240 4.01 16.70 -8.77
C PHE A 240 3.12 15.75 -9.58
N TYR A 241 3.68 14.62 -10.03
CA TYR A 241 2.95 13.58 -10.73
C TYR A 241 1.80 13.03 -9.88
N ARG A 242 2.06 12.73 -8.59
CA ARG A 242 1.05 12.24 -7.65
C ARG A 242 -0.05 13.27 -7.39
N LEU A 243 0.31 14.55 -7.28
CA LEU A 243 -0.65 15.63 -7.06
C LEU A 243 -1.56 15.86 -8.27
N ASN A 244 -0.96 16.10 -9.45
CA ASN A 244 -1.68 16.67 -10.59
C ASN A 244 -2.13 15.64 -11.64
N ILE A 245 -1.53 14.44 -11.66
CA ILE A 245 -1.85 13.40 -12.64
C ILE A 245 -2.60 12.23 -12.00
N VAL A 246 -2.14 11.78 -10.83
CA VAL A 246 -2.74 10.63 -10.14
C VAL A 246 -3.82 11.06 -9.15
N HIS A 247 -3.83 12.34 -8.74
CA HIS A 247 -4.72 12.87 -7.69
C HIS A 247 -4.62 12.05 -6.38
N PHE A 248 -3.40 11.63 -6.06
CA PHE A 248 -3.11 10.73 -4.94
C PHE A 248 -3.42 11.34 -3.56
N TYR A 249 -3.33 12.67 -3.45
CA TYR A 249 -3.58 13.39 -2.18
C TYR A 249 -5.02 13.89 -2.05
N ASP A 250 -5.83 13.76 -3.09
CA ASP A 250 -7.24 14.14 -3.03
C ASP A 250 -8.00 13.14 -2.16
N ASP A 251 -8.96 13.63 -1.40
CA ASP A 251 -9.85 12.81 -0.55
C ASP A 251 -9.17 11.99 0.57
N LEU A 252 -7.90 12.27 0.91
CA LEU A 252 -7.23 11.59 2.03
C LEU A 252 -7.92 11.82 3.39
N PHE A 253 -8.82 12.81 3.49
CA PHE A 253 -9.33 13.35 4.76
C PHE A 253 -10.81 13.65 4.80
N SER A 254 -11.58 13.30 3.79
CA SER A 254 -13.03 13.36 3.98
C SER A 254 -13.37 12.43 5.16
N GLU A 255 -13.80 13.01 6.28
CA GLU A 255 -14.52 12.21 7.26
C GLU A 255 -15.67 11.55 6.53
N LEU A 256 -15.86 10.26 6.76
CA LEU A 256 -17.02 9.57 6.22
C LEU A 256 -18.26 10.33 6.67
N LYS A 257 -19.10 10.76 5.74
CA LYS A 257 -20.37 11.42 6.02
C LYS A 257 -21.28 10.48 6.80
N GLU A 258 -21.22 9.20 6.44
CA GLU A 258 -21.95 8.14 7.10
C GLU A 258 -20.95 7.08 7.60
N LYS A 259 -21.30 6.46 8.72
CA LYS A 259 -20.55 5.33 9.29
C LYS A 259 -21.38 4.05 9.18
N PRO A 260 -21.52 3.47 7.95
CA PRO A 260 -22.34 2.30 7.74
C PRO A 260 -21.80 1.08 8.49
N LEU A 261 -22.68 0.19 8.95
CA LEU A 261 -22.26 -1.12 9.46
C LEU A 261 -21.71 -1.96 8.29
N VAL A 262 -20.49 -2.48 8.45
CA VAL A 262 -19.82 -3.38 7.49
C VAL A 262 -19.90 -4.81 8.00
N SER A 263 -20.41 -5.74 7.19
CA SER A 263 -20.36 -7.17 7.49
C SER A 263 -19.22 -7.82 6.73
N ILE A 264 -18.23 -8.33 7.45
CA ILE A 264 -17.07 -9.05 6.91
C ILE A 264 -17.41 -10.54 6.91
N ILE A 265 -17.32 -11.19 5.75
CA ILE A 265 -17.79 -12.55 5.52
C ILE A 265 -16.63 -13.44 5.12
N ILE A 266 -16.36 -14.47 5.92
CA ILE A 266 -15.19 -15.36 5.79
C ILE A 266 -15.65 -16.81 5.69
N PRO A 267 -15.69 -17.41 4.49
CA PRO A 267 -15.98 -18.83 4.31
C PRO A 267 -14.72 -19.67 4.55
N LEU A 268 -14.82 -20.72 5.36
CA LEU A 268 -13.69 -21.63 5.62
C LEU A 268 -14.21 -23.08 5.78
N LYS A 269 -13.28 -24.03 5.75
CA LYS A 269 -13.58 -25.45 6.04
C LYS A 269 -13.51 -25.72 7.53
N LYS A 270 -12.43 -25.29 8.17
CA LYS A 270 -12.15 -25.50 9.59
C LYS A 270 -11.54 -24.24 10.18
N ILE A 271 -11.76 -24.00 11.44
CA ILE A 271 -11.06 -22.98 12.20
C ILE A 271 -9.57 -23.36 12.22
N ASN A 272 -8.73 -22.50 11.69
CA ASN A 272 -7.30 -22.71 11.52
C ASN A 272 -6.52 -21.49 12.03
N ASP A 273 -5.19 -21.58 12.03
CA ASP A 273 -4.35 -20.49 12.53
C ASP A 273 -4.39 -19.24 11.65
N TYR A 274 -4.72 -19.38 10.34
CA TYR A 274 -4.88 -18.23 9.46
C TYR A 274 -6.12 -17.40 9.82
N VAL A 275 -7.27 -18.05 10.07
CA VAL A 275 -8.49 -17.30 10.47
C VAL A 275 -8.35 -16.69 11.86
N LYS A 276 -7.55 -17.28 12.75
CA LYS A 276 -7.19 -16.66 14.04
C LYS A 276 -6.36 -15.40 13.82
N GLU A 277 -5.29 -15.50 13.01
CA GLU A 277 -4.47 -14.36 12.62
C GLU A 277 -5.31 -13.27 11.96
N GLU A 278 -6.13 -13.61 10.97
CA GLU A 278 -7.03 -12.67 10.29
C GLU A 278 -7.94 -11.94 11.27
N THR A 279 -8.52 -12.68 12.23
CA THR A 279 -9.42 -12.11 13.23
C THR A 279 -8.70 -11.11 14.14
N GLU A 280 -7.44 -11.36 14.53
CA GLU A 280 -6.63 -10.41 15.30
C GLU A 280 -6.49 -9.07 14.55
N TYR A 281 -6.13 -9.12 13.25
CA TYR A 281 -6.01 -7.91 12.43
C TYR A 281 -7.35 -7.21 12.17
N LEU A 282 -8.44 -7.97 12.09
CA LEU A 282 -9.79 -7.39 11.95
C LEU A 282 -10.20 -6.63 13.21
N LEU A 283 -9.94 -7.16 14.39
CA LEU A 283 -10.25 -6.48 15.65
C LEU A 283 -9.42 -5.19 15.86
N GLU A 284 -8.25 -5.11 15.23
CA GLU A 284 -7.39 -3.92 15.24
C GLU A 284 -7.81 -2.84 14.22
N GLN A 285 -8.80 -3.08 13.34
CA GLN A 285 -9.22 -2.09 12.34
C GLN A 285 -9.52 -0.73 12.98
N ILE A 286 -9.09 0.35 12.30
CA ILE A 286 -9.36 1.73 12.72
C ILE A 286 -10.87 2.02 12.67
N TYR A 287 -11.54 1.56 11.62
CA TYR A 287 -13.00 1.63 11.51
C TYR A 287 -13.65 0.60 12.44
N LYS A 288 -14.47 1.03 13.39
CA LYS A 288 -14.98 0.16 14.46
C LYS A 288 -16.41 -0.36 14.23
N ASN A 289 -17.18 0.23 13.31
CA ASN A 289 -18.58 -0.17 13.07
C ASN A 289 -18.66 -1.33 12.06
N PHE A 290 -18.25 -2.52 12.50
CA PHE A 290 -18.29 -3.75 11.70
C PHE A 290 -18.70 -4.96 12.53
N GLU A 291 -19.15 -6.00 11.84
CA GLU A 291 -19.32 -7.35 12.35
C GLU A 291 -18.56 -8.35 11.47
N VAL A 292 -18.16 -9.48 12.02
CA VAL A 292 -17.44 -10.56 11.32
C VAL A 292 -18.28 -11.83 11.36
N ILE A 293 -18.57 -12.42 10.20
CA ILE A 293 -19.32 -13.66 10.05
C ILE A 293 -18.37 -14.75 9.57
N ILE A 294 -18.00 -15.67 10.45
CA ILE A 294 -17.11 -16.79 10.18
C ILE A 294 -17.95 -18.03 9.88
N LEU A 295 -17.68 -18.72 8.77
CA LEU A 295 -18.52 -19.75 8.18
C LEU A 295 -17.80 -21.09 8.01
N PRO A 296 -17.47 -21.80 9.11
CA PRO A 296 -16.86 -23.14 9.03
C PRO A 296 -17.87 -24.22 8.56
N ASP A 297 -17.35 -25.36 8.05
CA ASP A 297 -18.15 -26.54 7.82
C ASP A 297 -18.76 -27.04 9.14
N LYS A 298 -17.89 -27.23 10.13
CA LYS A 298 -18.19 -27.55 11.53
C LYS A 298 -17.15 -26.93 12.45
N TYR A 299 -17.47 -26.78 13.72
CA TYR A 299 -16.54 -26.37 14.75
C TYR A 299 -16.82 -27.09 16.07
N THR A 300 -15.81 -27.15 16.94
CA THR A 300 -15.94 -27.65 18.32
C THR A 300 -15.91 -26.49 19.31
N ASN A 301 -16.46 -26.72 20.52
CA ASN A 301 -16.38 -25.71 21.59
C ASN A 301 -14.92 -25.32 21.94
N GLU A 302 -13.98 -26.25 21.87
CA GLU A 302 -12.56 -26.00 22.13
C GLU A 302 -11.94 -25.06 21.07
N GLU A 303 -12.35 -25.18 19.79
CA GLU A 303 -11.86 -24.31 18.72
C GLU A 303 -12.33 -22.86 18.85
N ILE A 304 -13.51 -22.62 19.45
CA ILE A 304 -14.10 -21.29 19.62
C ILE A 304 -13.94 -20.73 21.04
N ASP A 305 -13.49 -21.52 22.02
CA ASP A 305 -13.33 -21.08 23.41
C ASP A 305 -12.10 -20.19 23.65
N ILE A 306 -11.50 -19.67 22.61
CA ILE A 306 -10.44 -18.67 22.69
C ILE A 306 -11.04 -17.28 22.86
N THR A 307 -10.38 -16.45 23.67
CA THR A 307 -10.82 -15.07 23.96
C THR A 307 -11.10 -14.24 22.71
N LEU A 308 -10.37 -14.50 21.63
CA LEU A 308 -10.51 -13.82 20.36
C LEU A 308 -11.92 -13.92 19.75
N PHE A 309 -12.54 -15.11 19.77
CA PHE A 309 -13.86 -15.33 19.19
C PHE A 309 -15.02 -14.95 20.12
N LYS A 310 -14.72 -14.50 21.35
CA LYS A 310 -15.72 -14.00 22.32
C LYS A 310 -16.04 -12.51 22.14
N ASP A 311 -15.38 -11.83 21.20
CA ASP A 311 -15.73 -10.43 20.87
C ASP A 311 -17.15 -10.35 20.29
N GLU A 312 -17.95 -9.40 20.77
CA GLU A 312 -19.37 -9.24 20.40
C GLU A 312 -19.61 -8.99 18.91
N ARG A 313 -18.58 -8.52 18.20
CA ARG A 313 -18.62 -8.30 16.75
C ARG A 313 -18.49 -9.59 15.95
N ILE A 314 -18.09 -10.70 16.56
CA ILE A 314 -17.82 -11.97 15.86
C ILE A 314 -19.01 -12.91 16.01
N LYS A 315 -19.47 -13.43 14.88
CA LYS A 315 -20.50 -14.44 14.79
C LYS A 315 -19.99 -15.64 14.01
N ILE A 316 -20.03 -16.83 14.61
CA ILE A 316 -19.67 -18.08 13.94
C ILE A 316 -20.96 -18.81 13.55
N VAL A 317 -21.07 -19.20 12.28
CA VAL A 317 -22.26 -19.87 11.74
C VAL A 317 -21.81 -21.15 11.03
N GLU A 318 -22.16 -22.30 11.59
CA GLU A 318 -21.90 -23.61 10.98
C GLU A 318 -22.72 -23.78 9.70
N THR A 319 -22.07 -24.20 8.61
CA THR A 319 -22.68 -24.26 7.28
C THR A 319 -22.77 -25.68 6.71
N GLY A 320 -22.05 -26.62 7.29
CA GLY A 320 -21.79 -27.91 6.66
C GLY A 320 -20.78 -27.81 5.50
N GLU A 321 -20.51 -28.95 4.85
CA GLU A 321 -19.57 -29.03 3.72
C GLU A 321 -20.19 -28.44 2.44
N LEU A 322 -20.18 -27.13 2.32
CA LEU A 322 -20.73 -26.38 1.18
C LEU A 322 -19.62 -25.64 0.41
N PRO A 323 -19.83 -25.37 -0.89
CA PRO A 323 -18.94 -24.51 -1.68
C PRO A 323 -18.84 -23.10 -1.09
N PRO A 324 -17.67 -22.42 -1.24
CA PRO A 324 -17.46 -21.08 -0.69
C PRO A 324 -18.49 -20.04 -1.16
N ALA A 325 -19.00 -20.11 -2.38
CA ALA A 325 -20.05 -19.24 -2.89
C ALA A 325 -21.34 -19.34 -2.03
N ILE A 326 -21.80 -20.56 -1.77
CA ILE A 326 -23.01 -20.80 -0.95
C ILE A 326 -22.77 -20.36 0.49
N LYS A 327 -21.59 -20.61 1.04
CA LYS A 327 -21.24 -20.12 2.38
C LYS A 327 -21.28 -18.59 2.46
N ARG A 328 -20.73 -17.88 1.48
CA ARG A 328 -20.81 -16.41 1.42
C ARG A 328 -22.27 -15.94 1.37
N ALA A 329 -23.13 -16.59 0.58
CA ALA A 329 -24.55 -16.27 0.54
C ALA A 329 -25.24 -16.51 1.90
N ILE A 330 -24.90 -17.59 2.61
CA ILE A 330 -25.36 -17.85 3.99
C ILE A 330 -24.86 -16.74 4.93
N GLY A 331 -23.60 -16.32 4.79
CA GLY A 331 -23.00 -15.23 5.56
C GLY A 331 -23.76 -13.92 5.36
N VAL A 332 -24.09 -13.57 4.12
CA VAL A 332 -24.90 -12.37 3.82
C VAL A 332 -26.27 -12.43 4.49
N LYS A 333 -26.95 -13.58 4.45
CA LYS A 333 -28.26 -13.78 5.12
C LYS A 333 -28.16 -13.65 6.64
N ASN A 334 -27.03 -14.00 7.24
CA ASN A 334 -26.80 -13.95 8.68
C ASN A 334 -26.18 -12.63 9.16
N SER A 335 -26.00 -11.66 8.29
CA SER A 335 -25.34 -10.38 8.56
C SER A 335 -26.31 -9.19 8.45
N LYS A 336 -25.97 -8.05 9.10
CA LYS A 336 -26.83 -6.87 9.24
C LYS A 336 -26.29 -5.64 8.50
N GLY A 337 -25.02 -5.64 8.09
CA GLY A 337 -24.36 -4.48 7.50
C GLY A 337 -24.95 -4.07 6.15
N SER A 338 -25.01 -2.77 5.91
CA SER A 338 -25.38 -2.21 4.60
C SER A 338 -24.24 -2.30 3.58
N ILE A 339 -23.02 -2.54 4.06
CA ILE A 339 -21.83 -2.84 3.25
C ILE A 339 -21.40 -4.27 3.55
N LEU A 340 -21.08 -5.03 2.51
CA LEU A 340 -20.59 -6.41 2.59
C LEU A 340 -19.11 -6.41 2.17
N ALA A 341 -18.26 -7.02 2.96
CA ALA A 341 -16.84 -7.21 2.67
C ALA A 341 -16.51 -8.70 2.69
N PHE A 342 -15.94 -9.21 1.61
CA PHE A 342 -15.58 -10.61 1.46
C PHE A 342 -14.07 -10.76 1.57
N LEU A 343 -13.65 -11.71 2.42
CA LEU A 343 -12.28 -12.15 2.59
C LEU A 343 -12.21 -13.68 2.50
N ASP A 344 -11.04 -14.22 2.18
CA ASP A 344 -10.76 -15.65 2.25
C ASP A 344 -10.04 -15.95 3.58
N ASP A 345 -10.17 -17.15 4.11
CA ASP A 345 -9.64 -17.60 5.40
C ASP A 345 -8.10 -17.63 5.52
N ASP A 346 -7.41 -17.27 4.45
CA ASP A 346 -5.94 -17.18 4.39
C ASP A 346 -5.47 -15.75 4.04
N THR A 347 -6.29 -14.74 4.39
CA THR A 347 -5.95 -13.32 4.23
C THR A 347 -5.91 -12.61 5.59
N TYR A 348 -5.33 -11.42 5.65
CA TYR A 348 -5.51 -10.48 6.76
C TYR A 348 -5.31 -9.03 6.28
N PRO A 349 -6.17 -8.10 6.74
CA PRO A 349 -6.15 -6.73 6.24
C PRO A 349 -5.15 -5.82 6.96
N GLU A 350 -4.76 -4.72 6.30
CA GLU A 350 -4.12 -3.58 6.96
C GLU A 350 -5.09 -2.89 7.92
N LYS A 351 -4.58 -2.21 8.96
CA LYS A 351 -5.39 -1.58 10.02
C LYS A 351 -6.39 -0.53 9.52
N ASP A 352 -6.11 0.10 8.40
CA ASP A 352 -6.96 1.13 7.79
C ASP A 352 -7.76 0.63 6.57
N TRP A 353 -7.74 -0.66 6.29
CA TRP A 353 -8.38 -1.30 5.13
C TRP A 353 -9.85 -0.89 4.95
N LEU A 354 -10.69 -1.08 5.98
CA LEU A 354 -12.12 -0.73 5.92
C LEU A 354 -12.32 0.78 5.73
N LEU A 355 -11.59 1.59 6.49
CA LEU A 355 -11.71 3.04 6.43
C LEU A 355 -11.36 3.56 5.03
N ASN A 356 -10.28 3.05 4.44
CA ASN A 356 -9.85 3.43 3.11
C ASN A 356 -10.82 2.97 2.03
N ALA A 357 -11.36 1.76 2.14
CA ALA A 357 -12.36 1.25 1.22
C ALA A 357 -13.63 2.11 1.23
N LEU A 358 -14.17 2.42 2.41
CA LEU A 358 -15.38 3.24 2.55
C LEU A 358 -15.16 4.66 2.02
N ARG A 359 -14.03 5.28 2.31
CA ARG A 359 -13.66 6.60 1.76
C ARG A 359 -13.60 6.59 0.24
N ALA A 360 -12.96 5.56 -0.35
CA ALA A 360 -12.87 5.42 -1.79
C ALA A 360 -14.25 5.21 -2.42
N MET A 361 -15.13 4.42 -1.79
CA MET A 361 -16.52 4.23 -2.25
C MET A 361 -17.30 5.53 -2.23
N GLU A 362 -17.21 6.29 -1.14
CA GLU A 362 -17.92 7.57 -0.99
C GLU A 362 -17.39 8.63 -1.96
N SER A 363 -16.06 8.83 -2.03
CA SER A 363 -15.45 9.87 -2.85
C SER A 363 -15.64 9.64 -4.35
N LYS A 364 -15.53 8.39 -4.80
CA LYS A 364 -15.71 8.02 -6.22
C LYS A 364 -17.15 7.65 -6.57
N LYS A 365 -18.08 7.69 -5.59
CA LYS A 365 -19.50 7.34 -5.75
C LYS A 365 -19.68 5.99 -6.43
N VAL A 366 -19.00 4.96 -5.92
CA VAL A 366 -19.09 3.59 -6.40
C VAL A 366 -19.67 2.67 -5.34
N TYR A 367 -20.34 1.62 -5.79
CA TYR A 367 -21.04 0.68 -4.94
C TYR A 367 -20.31 -0.67 -4.82
N ALA A 368 -19.22 -0.86 -5.58
CA ALA A 368 -18.37 -2.04 -5.50
C ALA A 368 -16.89 -1.65 -5.64
N LEU A 369 -16.04 -2.30 -4.85
CA LEU A 369 -14.62 -2.00 -4.75
C LEU A 369 -13.81 -3.27 -4.49
N GLY A 370 -12.58 -3.31 -5.03
CA GLY A 370 -11.56 -4.29 -4.68
C GLY A 370 -10.23 -3.64 -4.39
N GLY A 371 -9.41 -4.27 -3.57
CA GLY A 371 -8.05 -3.83 -3.24
C GLY A 371 -7.02 -4.95 -3.41
N PRO A 372 -5.71 -4.67 -3.47
CA PRO A 372 -4.69 -5.67 -3.68
C PRO A 372 -4.66 -6.70 -2.54
N ALA A 373 -4.44 -7.96 -2.90
CA ALA A 373 -4.15 -9.06 -1.99
C ALA A 373 -2.69 -9.44 -2.18
N ILE A 374 -1.78 -8.78 -1.43
CA ILE A 374 -0.34 -8.92 -1.60
C ILE A 374 0.20 -10.14 -0.86
N ASN A 375 1.38 -10.58 -1.26
CA ASN A 375 2.05 -11.68 -0.58
C ASN A 375 2.52 -11.28 0.81
N THR A 376 2.22 -12.08 1.84
CA THR A 376 2.69 -11.80 3.19
C THR A 376 4.18 -12.09 3.34
N PRO A 377 4.94 -11.23 4.05
CA PRO A 377 6.34 -11.50 4.38
C PRO A 377 6.53 -12.69 5.33
N LYS A 378 5.46 -13.14 6.03
CA LYS A 378 5.47 -14.28 6.96
C LYS A 378 5.53 -15.64 6.23
N ASP A 379 5.21 -15.68 4.95
CA ASP A 379 5.23 -16.91 4.15
C ASP A 379 6.64 -17.50 4.00
N ASN A 380 6.72 -18.82 3.92
CA ASN A 380 7.95 -19.54 3.63
C ASN A 380 8.45 -19.26 2.20
N PHE A 381 9.66 -19.73 1.88
CA PHE A 381 10.30 -19.51 0.58
C PHE A 381 9.41 -19.95 -0.60
N SER A 382 8.79 -21.13 -0.52
CA SER A 382 7.97 -21.72 -1.58
C SER A 382 6.73 -20.85 -1.87
N LYS A 383 6.02 -20.40 -0.85
CA LYS A 383 4.87 -19.50 -0.94
C LYS A 383 5.26 -18.11 -1.45
N GLN A 384 6.43 -17.59 -1.01
CA GLN A 384 6.96 -16.33 -1.51
C GLN A 384 7.22 -16.37 -3.01
N ILE A 385 7.77 -17.48 -3.56
CA ILE A 385 7.96 -17.65 -5.00
C ILE A 385 6.61 -17.67 -5.72
N SER A 386 5.62 -18.41 -5.20
CA SER A 386 4.25 -18.40 -5.76
C SER A 386 3.69 -16.97 -5.86
N GLY A 387 3.84 -16.16 -4.82
CA GLY A 387 3.46 -14.76 -4.84
C GLY A 387 4.22 -13.91 -5.87
N LEU A 388 5.53 -14.13 -6.02
CA LEU A 388 6.36 -13.45 -7.03
C LEU A 388 5.94 -13.81 -8.46
N ILE A 389 5.47 -15.04 -8.70
CA ILE A 389 4.93 -15.47 -10.00
C ILE A 389 3.67 -14.65 -10.31
N TYR A 390 2.68 -14.63 -9.41
CA TYR A 390 1.43 -13.88 -9.62
C TYR A 390 1.64 -12.37 -9.72
N SER A 391 2.58 -11.79 -8.98
CA SER A 391 2.91 -10.36 -9.05
C SER A 391 3.69 -9.96 -10.31
N SER A 392 4.13 -10.93 -11.13
CA SER A 392 4.85 -10.65 -12.38
C SER A 392 3.91 -10.14 -13.47
N THR A 393 4.35 -9.09 -14.18
CA THR A 393 3.63 -8.59 -15.37
C THR A 393 3.49 -9.67 -16.45
N LEU A 394 4.52 -10.53 -16.60
CA LEU A 394 4.52 -11.61 -17.58
C LEU A 394 3.44 -12.66 -17.28
N MET A 395 3.15 -12.93 -15.99
CA MET A 395 2.12 -13.88 -15.58
C MET A 395 0.72 -13.26 -15.55
N SER A 396 0.58 -12.11 -14.93
CA SER A 396 -0.73 -11.53 -14.59
C SER A 396 -1.17 -10.40 -15.52
N GLY A 397 -0.26 -9.84 -16.34
CA GLY A 397 -0.57 -8.78 -17.28
C GLY A 397 -1.35 -7.62 -16.62
N LYS A 398 -2.52 -7.28 -17.17
CA LYS A 398 -3.42 -6.25 -16.64
C LYS A 398 -4.02 -6.56 -15.26
N HIS A 399 -4.00 -7.83 -14.84
CA HIS A 399 -4.52 -8.25 -13.53
C HIS A 399 -3.47 -8.18 -12.41
N ARG A 400 -2.26 -7.68 -12.70
CA ARG A 400 -1.17 -7.55 -11.74
C ARG A 400 -1.55 -6.73 -10.51
N ALA A 401 -2.42 -5.74 -10.67
CA ALA A 401 -2.96 -4.91 -9.58
C ALA A 401 -3.64 -5.72 -8.45
N ARG A 402 -4.08 -6.96 -8.72
CA ARG A 402 -4.63 -7.87 -7.69
C ARG A 402 -3.57 -8.35 -6.69
N TYR A 403 -2.29 -8.30 -7.06
CA TYR A 403 -1.17 -8.92 -6.32
C TYR A 403 -0.13 -7.93 -5.84
N ILE A 404 -0.19 -6.70 -6.31
CA ILE A 404 0.67 -5.58 -5.88
C ILE A 404 -0.14 -4.28 -5.96
N PRO A 405 0.15 -3.28 -5.11
CA PRO A 405 -0.45 -1.96 -5.23
C PRO A 405 -0.14 -1.34 -6.61
N ASP A 406 -1.17 -0.79 -7.25
CA ASP A 406 -1.12 -0.10 -8.53
C ASP A 406 -2.01 1.15 -8.47
N LYS A 407 -2.09 1.94 -9.55
CA LYS A 407 -2.95 3.11 -9.62
C LYS A 407 -4.44 2.76 -9.45
N VAL A 408 -5.20 3.70 -8.87
CA VAL A 408 -6.67 3.62 -8.82
C VAL A 408 -7.21 3.49 -10.25
N GLN A 409 -8.10 2.53 -10.48
CA GLN A 409 -8.66 2.24 -11.80
C GLN A 409 -10.00 1.51 -11.70
N TYR A 410 -10.79 1.55 -12.76
CA TYR A 410 -11.98 0.71 -12.86
C TYR A 410 -11.62 -0.65 -13.46
N VAL A 411 -12.22 -1.69 -12.89
CA VAL A 411 -11.99 -3.09 -13.30
C VAL A 411 -13.33 -3.77 -13.61
N ASN A 412 -13.28 -4.80 -14.46
CA ASN A 412 -14.48 -5.52 -14.88
C ASN A 412 -14.64 -6.87 -14.17
N ASP A 413 -13.60 -7.32 -13.47
CA ASP A 413 -13.55 -8.63 -12.82
C ASP A 413 -12.59 -8.54 -11.63
N TYR A 414 -13.07 -8.94 -10.43
CA TYR A 414 -12.29 -8.90 -9.21
C TYR A 414 -12.56 -10.10 -8.32
N PRO A 415 -11.53 -10.70 -7.67
CA PRO A 415 -11.70 -11.88 -6.82
C PRO A 415 -12.31 -11.52 -5.47
N SER A 416 -13.10 -12.44 -4.92
CA SER A 416 -13.78 -12.29 -3.63
C SER A 416 -12.85 -12.31 -2.40
N CYS A 417 -11.58 -12.60 -2.56
CA CYS A 417 -10.61 -12.57 -1.45
C CYS A 417 -10.30 -11.17 -0.89
N ASN A 418 -10.75 -10.10 -1.57
CA ASN A 418 -10.71 -8.72 -1.11
C ASN A 418 -11.71 -7.90 -1.93
N PHE A 419 -12.99 -8.10 -1.68
CA PHE A 419 -14.07 -7.47 -2.44
C PHE A 419 -15.12 -6.86 -1.50
N ILE A 420 -15.44 -5.60 -1.73
CA ILE A 420 -16.38 -4.83 -0.90
C ILE A 420 -17.50 -4.30 -1.79
N ILE A 421 -18.74 -4.45 -1.38
CA ILE A 421 -19.92 -4.08 -2.16
C ILE A 421 -21.05 -3.62 -1.24
N THR A 422 -21.89 -2.68 -1.69
CA THR A 422 -23.12 -2.37 -0.96
C THR A 422 -24.09 -3.54 -1.04
N ARG A 423 -24.82 -3.80 0.05
CA ARG A 423 -25.84 -4.85 0.08
C ARG A 423 -26.88 -4.69 -1.02
N GLU A 424 -27.32 -3.46 -1.26
CA GLU A 424 -28.27 -3.15 -2.32
C GLU A 424 -27.79 -3.61 -3.70
N LEU A 425 -26.53 -3.29 -4.07
CA LEU A 425 -25.98 -3.72 -5.35
C LEU A 425 -25.77 -5.24 -5.39
N TYR A 426 -25.32 -5.85 -4.28
CA TYR A 426 -25.17 -7.30 -4.17
C TYR A 426 -26.49 -8.03 -4.45
N ASP A 427 -27.58 -7.59 -3.82
CA ASP A 427 -28.92 -8.18 -4.00
C ASP A 427 -29.43 -7.96 -5.43
N ARG A 428 -29.30 -6.76 -5.99
CA ARG A 428 -29.67 -6.46 -7.38
C ARG A 428 -28.87 -7.29 -8.40
N ALA A 429 -27.60 -7.58 -8.11
CA ALA A 429 -26.74 -8.38 -8.99
C ALA A 429 -26.97 -9.90 -8.86
N GLY A 430 -27.85 -10.34 -7.94
CA GLY A 430 -28.16 -11.75 -7.71
C GLY A 430 -27.21 -12.47 -6.76
N GLY A 431 -26.26 -11.75 -6.15
CA GLY A 431 -25.36 -12.28 -5.14
C GLY A 431 -24.45 -13.41 -5.62
N PHE A 432 -23.99 -14.24 -4.68
CA PHE A 432 -23.24 -15.48 -4.95
C PHE A 432 -24.19 -16.68 -5.16
N ASP A 433 -25.22 -16.50 -5.96
CA ASP A 433 -26.08 -17.61 -6.40
C ASP A 433 -25.45 -18.32 -7.61
N SER A 434 -24.48 -19.19 -7.35
CA SER A 434 -23.73 -19.90 -8.38
C SER A 434 -23.27 -21.28 -7.91
N GLU A 435 -23.56 -22.29 -8.72
CA GLU A 435 -23.03 -23.67 -8.54
C GLU A 435 -21.54 -23.79 -8.93
N TYR A 436 -20.96 -22.75 -9.56
CA TYR A 436 -19.58 -22.75 -10.02
C TYR A 436 -18.61 -22.34 -8.93
N TRP A 437 -17.56 -23.13 -8.76
CA TRP A 437 -16.43 -22.81 -7.92
C TRP A 437 -15.16 -23.48 -8.51
N PRO A 438 -14.09 -22.73 -8.79
CA PRO A 438 -13.96 -21.27 -8.78
C PRO A 438 -14.68 -20.60 -9.98
N GLY A 439 -15.07 -19.31 -9.80
CA GLY A 439 -15.66 -18.47 -10.86
C GLY A 439 -16.92 -17.71 -10.46
N GLU A 440 -17.42 -17.95 -9.27
CA GLU A 440 -18.58 -17.26 -8.68
C GLU A 440 -18.41 -15.73 -8.63
N ASP A 441 -17.20 -15.28 -8.34
CA ASP A 441 -16.79 -13.86 -8.34
C ASP A 441 -16.86 -13.24 -9.74
N THR A 442 -16.41 -13.97 -10.77
CA THR A 442 -16.51 -13.53 -12.16
C THR A 442 -17.97 -13.36 -12.60
N ILE A 443 -18.88 -14.26 -12.16
CA ILE A 443 -20.30 -14.15 -12.47
C ILE A 443 -20.92 -12.94 -11.77
N LEU A 444 -20.65 -12.74 -10.48
CA LEU A 444 -21.11 -11.57 -9.74
C LEU A 444 -20.61 -10.27 -10.40
N CYS A 445 -19.33 -10.16 -10.71
CA CYS A 445 -18.77 -8.99 -11.40
C CYS A 445 -19.43 -8.74 -12.76
N ASN A 446 -19.69 -9.80 -13.54
CA ASN A 446 -20.40 -9.68 -14.82
C ASN A 446 -21.82 -9.17 -14.65
N ASN A 447 -22.53 -9.60 -13.61
CA ASN A 447 -23.87 -9.11 -13.30
C ASN A 447 -23.86 -7.65 -12.83
N ILE A 448 -22.88 -7.23 -12.03
CA ILE A 448 -22.66 -5.82 -11.67
C ILE A 448 -22.47 -4.97 -12.93
N MET A 449 -21.62 -5.42 -13.86
CA MET A 449 -21.37 -4.70 -15.12
C MET A 449 -22.64 -4.61 -16.00
N LYS A 450 -23.50 -5.63 -16.02
CA LYS A 450 -24.79 -5.58 -16.72
C LYS A 450 -25.73 -4.52 -16.15
N GLN A 451 -25.60 -4.20 -14.86
CA GLN A 451 -26.34 -3.12 -14.17
C GLN A 451 -25.78 -1.73 -14.48
N LYS A 452 -24.75 -1.62 -15.34
CA LYS A 452 -23.98 -0.40 -15.65
C LYS A 452 -23.26 0.22 -14.46
N GLU A 453 -23.08 -0.54 -13.39
CA GLU A 453 -22.29 -0.13 -12.24
C GLU A 453 -20.80 -0.39 -12.46
N LYS A 454 -19.95 0.36 -11.75
CA LYS A 454 -18.49 0.28 -11.87
C LYS A 454 -17.90 -0.41 -10.65
N ILE A 455 -16.87 -1.24 -10.87
CA ILE A 455 -16.05 -1.79 -9.80
C ILE A 455 -14.76 -0.98 -9.75
N LEU A 456 -14.50 -0.34 -8.61
CA LEU A 456 -13.29 0.43 -8.38
C LEU A 456 -12.19 -0.49 -7.84
N TYR A 457 -10.98 -0.35 -8.34
CA TYR A 457 -9.77 -0.83 -7.67
C TYR A 457 -9.09 0.33 -6.97
N THR A 458 -8.75 0.16 -5.69
CA THR A 458 -7.92 1.11 -4.95
C THR A 458 -6.79 0.40 -4.21
N PRO A 459 -5.53 0.88 -4.32
CA PRO A 459 -4.38 0.27 -3.64
C PRO A 459 -4.43 0.40 -2.12
N GLU A 460 -5.21 1.35 -1.59
CA GLU A 460 -5.31 1.61 -0.15
C GLU A 460 -6.18 0.59 0.59
N ALA A 461 -7.06 -0.13 -0.10
CA ALA A 461 -7.83 -1.23 0.48
C ALA A 461 -7.00 -2.53 0.44
N LEU A 462 -5.86 -2.54 1.14
CA LEU A 462 -4.86 -3.58 1.07
C LEU A 462 -5.11 -4.72 2.06
N VAL A 463 -4.98 -5.96 1.57
CA VAL A 463 -4.90 -7.16 2.39
C VAL A 463 -3.63 -7.95 2.08
N TYR A 464 -3.13 -8.68 3.07
CA TYR A 464 -2.11 -9.71 2.88
C TYR A 464 -2.79 -11.05 2.63
N HIS A 465 -2.15 -11.90 1.82
CA HIS A 465 -2.68 -13.20 1.45
C HIS A 465 -1.60 -14.27 1.51
N HIS A 466 -1.80 -15.32 2.31
CA HIS A 466 -0.96 -16.50 2.35
C HIS A 466 -1.09 -17.31 1.08
N ARG A 467 0.00 -17.42 0.33
CA ARG A 467 -0.02 -18.12 -0.94
C ARG A 467 0.06 -19.64 -0.77
N ARG A 468 -0.38 -20.34 -1.79
CA ARG A 468 -0.18 -21.80 -1.86
C ARG A 468 1.26 -22.12 -2.15
N ASP A 469 1.76 -23.25 -1.62
CA ASP A 469 3.11 -23.71 -1.92
C ASP A 469 3.32 -23.98 -3.42
N LEU A 470 4.45 -23.51 -3.95
CA LEU A 470 4.97 -23.93 -5.24
C LEU A 470 5.44 -25.39 -5.05
N PHE A 471 5.14 -26.32 -5.87
CA PHE A 471 4.51 -26.51 -7.12
C PHE A 471 3.05 -27.01 -6.99
N PHE A 472 2.78 -27.96 -6.07
CA PHE A 472 1.49 -28.67 -6.03
C PHE A 472 0.31 -27.74 -5.75
N GLY A 473 0.37 -26.96 -4.69
CA GLY A 473 -0.72 -26.04 -4.31
C GLY A 473 -0.97 -24.97 -5.38
N HIS A 474 0.10 -24.35 -5.88
CA HIS A 474 0.06 -23.34 -6.93
C HIS A 474 -0.56 -23.86 -8.22
N PHE A 475 -0.07 -25.00 -8.75
CA PHE A 475 -0.58 -25.56 -10.01
C PHE A 475 -1.98 -26.13 -9.87
N LYS A 476 -2.33 -26.70 -8.71
CA LYS A 476 -3.70 -27.15 -8.43
C LYS A 476 -4.70 -25.99 -8.51
N GLN A 477 -4.37 -24.85 -7.92
CA GLN A 477 -5.17 -23.63 -7.97
C GLN A 477 -5.27 -23.08 -9.40
N LEU A 478 -4.13 -22.98 -10.09
CA LEU A 478 -4.05 -22.49 -11.46
C LEU A 478 -4.84 -23.34 -12.45
N LYS A 479 -4.81 -24.67 -12.29
CA LYS A 479 -5.63 -25.62 -13.06
C LYS A 479 -7.12 -25.28 -12.95
N GLY A 480 -7.62 -25.07 -11.74
CA GLY A 480 -9.03 -24.72 -11.52
C GLY A 480 -9.41 -23.43 -12.22
N TYR A 481 -8.61 -22.37 -12.04
CA TYR A 481 -8.85 -21.07 -12.69
C TYR A 481 -8.82 -21.17 -14.23
N ALA A 482 -7.83 -21.85 -14.78
CA ALA A 482 -7.68 -21.99 -16.23
C ALA A 482 -8.85 -22.75 -16.85
N TRP A 483 -9.26 -23.85 -16.21
CA TRP A 483 -10.36 -24.68 -16.70
C TRP A 483 -11.69 -23.92 -16.69
N HIS A 484 -12.05 -23.28 -15.58
CA HIS A 484 -13.29 -22.50 -15.49
C HIS A 484 -13.26 -21.28 -16.42
N ARG A 485 -12.12 -20.61 -16.55
CA ARG A 485 -11.99 -19.48 -17.48
C ARG A 485 -12.24 -19.91 -18.92
N GLY A 486 -11.67 -21.04 -19.35
CA GLY A 486 -11.92 -21.63 -20.68
C GLY A 486 -13.39 -21.99 -20.89
N TYR A 487 -14.01 -22.64 -19.91
CA TYR A 487 -15.43 -23.01 -19.92
C TYR A 487 -16.35 -21.76 -20.01
N PHE A 488 -16.05 -20.71 -19.26
CA PHE A 488 -16.85 -19.49 -19.21
C PHE A 488 -16.80 -18.66 -20.49
N VAL A 489 -15.71 -18.72 -21.25
CA VAL A 489 -15.63 -18.06 -22.58
C VAL A 489 -16.83 -18.43 -23.43
N LYS A 490 -17.20 -19.69 -23.44
CA LYS A 490 -18.27 -20.20 -24.27
C LYS A 490 -19.66 -20.01 -23.66
N ARG A 491 -19.76 -20.20 -22.34
CA ARG A 491 -21.06 -20.24 -21.66
C ARG A 491 -21.60 -18.85 -21.29
N PHE A 492 -20.75 -17.96 -20.84
CA PHE A 492 -21.14 -16.65 -20.32
C PHE A 492 -20.62 -15.47 -21.14
N GLY A 493 -19.55 -15.66 -21.92
CA GLY A 493 -18.93 -14.56 -22.65
C GLY A 493 -18.38 -13.47 -21.72
N GLY A 494 -18.70 -12.21 -22.02
CA GLY A 494 -18.42 -11.07 -21.14
C GLY A 494 -16.95 -10.95 -20.72
N ASN A 495 -16.72 -10.89 -19.42
CA ASN A 495 -15.40 -10.70 -18.80
C ASN A 495 -14.40 -11.84 -19.13
N SER A 496 -14.86 -12.97 -19.64
CA SER A 496 -14.01 -14.12 -19.97
C SER A 496 -13.44 -14.11 -21.39
N ILE A 497 -13.89 -13.22 -22.30
CA ILE A 497 -13.43 -13.13 -23.71
C ILE A 497 -12.17 -12.26 -23.87
N GLY A 498 -11.37 -12.07 -22.85
CA GLY A 498 -10.14 -11.27 -22.97
C GLY A 498 -9.06 -12.01 -23.78
N LEU A 499 -8.49 -11.35 -24.81
CA LEU A 499 -7.42 -11.94 -25.65
C LEU A 499 -6.24 -12.48 -24.81
N SER A 500 -5.91 -11.82 -23.70
CA SER A 500 -4.84 -12.24 -22.80
C SER A 500 -5.02 -13.65 -22.21
N TYR A 501 -6.24 -14.14 -22.09
CA TYR A 501 -6.52 -15.50 -21.60
C TYR A 501 -6.18 -16.59 -22.60
N PHE A 502 -6.14 -16.27 -23.90
CA PHE A 502 -5.79 -17.22 -24.96
C PHE A 502 -4.29 -17.34 -25.20
N ILE A 503 -3.50 -16.31 -24.84
CA ILE A 503 -2.05 -16.27 -25.10
C ILE A 503 -1.32 -17.50 -24.57
N PRO A 504 -1.53 -17.98 -23.31
CA PRO A 504 -0.86 -19.18 -22.83
C PRO A 504 -1.21 -20.45 -23.63
N SER A 505 -2.45 -20.53 -24.13
CA SER A 505 -2.90 -21.66 -24.97
C SER A 505 -2.27 -21.63 -26.35
N ILE A 506 -2.19 -20.46 -26.97
CA ILE A 506 -1.50 -20.27 -28.26
C ILE A 506 -0.02 -20.59 -28.10
N PHE A 507 0.60 -20.13 -27.03
CA PHE A 507 2.00 -20.43 -26.72
C PHE A 507 2.23 -21.93 -26.52
N LEU A 508 1.35 -22.63 -25.81
CA LEU A 508 1.43 -24.08 -25.63
C LEU A 508 1.35 -24.82 -26.98
N ILE A 509 0.36 -24.48 -27.81
CA ILE A 509 0.21 -25.10 -29.16
C ILE A 509 1.46 -24.83 -29.99
N TYR A 510 1.98 -23.60 -29.95
CA TYR A 510 3.19 -23.25 -30.67
C TYR A 510 4.43 -23.97 -30.14
N THR A 511 4.53 -24.21 -28.84
CA THR A 511 5.61 -25.00 -28.22
C THR A 511 5.59 -26.46 -28.68
N ILE A 512 4.41 -27.04 -28.91
CA ILE A 512 4.27 -28.38 -29.45
C ILE A 512 4.56 -28.39 -30.96
N PHE A 513 4.10 -27.36 -31.68
CA PHE A 513 4.27 -27.23 -33.13
C PHE A 513 5.74 -27.06 -33.54
N LEU A 514 6.53 -26.28 -32.77
CA LEU A 514 7.91 -25.93 -33.14
C LEU A 514 8.82 -27.13 -33.40
N PRO A 515 8.94 -28.17 -32.53
CA PRO A 515 9.77 -29.32 -32.82
C PRO A 515 9.26 -30.12 -34.04
N ILE A 516 7.96 -30.17 -34.26
CA ILE A 516 7.36 -30.81 -35.44
C ILE A 516 7.77 -30.07 -36.72
N ALA A 517 7.64 -28.74 -36.71
CA ALA A 517 8.01 -27.88 -37.83
C ALA A 517 9.52 -27.96 -38.15
N LEU A 518 10.37 -28.09 -37.13
CA LEU A 518 11.81 -28.30 -37.33
C LEU A 518 12.13 -29.70 -37.84
N TYR A 519 11.45 -30.74 -37.33
CA TYR A 519 11.64 -32.11 -37.79
C TYR A 519 11.30 -32.27 -39.29
N PHE A 520 10.19 -31.67 -39.73
CA PHE A 520 9.80 -31.67 -41.15
C PHE A 520 10.51 -30.59 -41.99
N ASN A 521 11.52 -29.93 -41.44
CA ASN A 521 12.30 -28.86 -42.10
C ASN A 521 11.41 -27.80 -42.79
N LEU A 522 10.35 -27.38 -42.10
CA LEU A 522 9.39 -26.39 -42.59
C LEU A 522 10.05 -25.12 -43.18
N PRO A 523 11.15 -24.56 -42.63
CA PRO A 523 11.85 -23.42 -43.23
C PRO A 523 12.34 -23.69 -44.67
N GLN A 524 12.78 -24.90 -45.00
CA GLN A 524 13.19 -25.29 -46.34
C GLN A 524 11.97 -25.45 -47.28
N VAL A 525 10.90 -26.03 -46.76
CA VAL A 525 9.64 -26.17 -47.52
C VAL A 525 9.10 -24.79 -47.91
N LEU A 526 9.07 -23.84 -46.97
CA LEU A 526 8.65 -22.47 -47.21
C LEU A 526 9.58 -21.73 -48.18
N ASN A 527 10.90 -21.94 -48.08
CA ASN A 527 11.86 -21.35 -49.02
C ASN A 527 11.63 -21.89 -50.46
N ASN A 528 11.28 -23.15 -50.60
CA ASN A 528 10.95 -23.70 -51.92
C ASN A 528 9.66 -23.12 -52.52
N LEU A 529 8.68 -22.79 -51.67
CA LEU A 529 7.42 -22.14 -52.08
C LEU A 529 7.59 -20.64 -52.38
N ILE A 530 8.45 -19.95 -51.63
CA ILE A 530 8.71 -18.53 -51.76
C ILE A 530 10.22 -18.28 -51.82
N PRO A 531 10.86 -18.53 -52.99
CA PRO A 531 12.31 -18.47 -53.13
C PRO A 531 12.92 -17.05 -52.85
N ALA A 532 12.09 -16.01 -52.91
CA ALA A 532 12.50 -14.66 -52.60
C ALA A 532 12.91 -14.44 -51.14
N ILE A 533 12.50 -15.35 -50.21
CA ILE A 533 12.80 -15.25 -48.79
C ILE A 533 13.72 -16.39 -48.39
N ASN A 534 14.93 -16.06 -47.92
CA ASN A 534 15.94 -17.06 -47.52
C ASN A 534 15.40 -17.95 -46.36
N LYS A 535 15.73 -19.27 -46.42
CA LYS A 535 15.35 -20.24 -45.37
C LYS A 535 15.74 -19.82 -43.95
N ASN A 536 16.86 -19.08 -43.80
CA ASN A 536 17.31 -18.60 -42.50
C ASN A 536 16.39 -17.52 -41.93
N ILE A 537 15.73 -16.75 -42.78
CA ILE A 537 14.70 -15.77 -42.36
C ILE A 537 13.46 -16.54 -41.85
N PHE A 538 13.01 -17.60 -42.58
CA PHE A 538 11.92 -18.44 -42.11
C PHE A 538 12.26 -19.13 -40.79
N LEU A 539 13.51 -19.64 -40.64
CA LEU A 539 13.97 -20.24 -39.38
C LEU A 539 13.98 -19.19 -38.24
N ALA A 540 14.48 -17.99 -38.50
CA ALA A 540 14.48 -16.90 -37.53
C ALA A 540 13.06 -16.52 -37.10
N LEU A 541 12.13 -16.40 -38.05
CA LEU A 541 10.72 -16.13 -37.74
C LEU A 541 10.07 -17.25 -36.92
N LEU A 542 10.41 -18.52 -37.22
CA LEU A 542 9.91 -19.66 -36.50
C LEU A 542 10.46 -19.73 -35.07
N LEU A 543 11.68 -19.33 -34.83
CA LEU A 543 12.30 -19.34 -33.50
C LEU A 543 11.97 -18.06 -32.67
N PHE A 544 11.61 -16.95 -33.33
CA PHE A 544 11.43 -15.64 -32.71
C PHE A 544 10.49 -15.65 -31.49
N PRO A 545 9.28 -16.28 -31.51
CA PRO A 545 8.39 -16.26 -30.37
C PRO A 545 9.00 -16.88 -29.11
N HIS A 546 9.72 -17.99 -29.23
CA HIS A 546 10.39 -18.65 -28.11
C HIS A 546 11.59 -17.86 -27.63
N SER A 547 12.40 -17.30 -28.54
CA SER A 547 13.55 -16.48 -28.20
C SER A 547 13.12 -15.20 -27.47
N PHE A 548 12.09 -14.53 -27.96
CA PHE A 548 11.50 -13.36 -27.32
C PHE A 548 10.95 -13.70 -25.93
N TYR A 549 10.22 -14.81 -25.80
CA TYR A 549 9.71 -15.26 -24.51
C TYR A 549 10.82 -15.60 -23.52
N ALA A 550 11.90 -16.26 -23.98
CA ALA A 550 13.08 -16.53 -23.16
C ALA A 550 13.72 -15.22 -22.63
N LEU A 551 13.84 -14.20 -23.49
CA LEU A 551 14.31 -12.87 -23.06
C LEU A 551 13.40 -12.24 -22.00
N CYS A 552 12.08 -12.38 -22.14
CA CYS A 552 11.12 -11.92 -21.13
C CYS A 552 11.29 -12.66 -19.78
N LEU A 553 11.54 -13.99 -19.81
CA LEU A 553 11.82 -14.78 -18.61
C LEU A 553 13.15 -14.36 -17.96
N ILE A 554 14.19 -14.13 -18.74
CA ILE A 554 15.48 -13.61 -18.25
C ILE A 554 15.29 -12.22 -17.61
N GLY A 555 14.56 -11.33 -18.28
CA GLY A 555 14.20 -10.02 -17.72
C GLY A 555 13.43 -10.13 -16.39
N SER A 556 12.47 -11.07 -16.31
CA SER A 556 11.74 -11.35 -15.07
C SER A 556 12.63 -11.94 -13.97
N TRP A 557 13.64 -12.73 -14.32
CA TRP A 557 14.65 -13.26 -13.40
C TRP A 557 15.51 -12.11 -12.82
N ILE A 558 16.12 -11.33 -13.69
CA ILE A 558 17.04 -10.24 -13.30
C ILE A 558 16.32 -9.14 -12.50
N SER A 559 15.04 -8.89 -12.78
CA SER A 559 14.23 -7.90 -12.05
C SER A 559 13.98 -8.24 -10.57
N THR A 560 14.35 -9.46 -10.14
CA THR A 560 14.21 -9.91 -8.75
C THR A 560 15.53 -9.72 -8.01
N LEU A 561 15.52 -9.02 -6.86
CA LEU A 561 16.73 -8.71 -6.07
C LEU A 561 17.55 -9.96 -5.65
N SER A 562 16.92 -11.12 -5.56
CA SER A 562 17.57 -12.40 -5.24
C SER A 562 17.64 -13.28 -6.49
N LEU A 563 18.86 -13.65 -6.91
CA LEU A 563 19.10 -14.52 -8.07
C LEU A 563 18.35 -15.86 -7.97
N THR A 564 18.38 -16.50 -6.79
CA THR A 564 17.70 -17.76 -6.54
C THR A 564 16.17 -17.63 -6.66
N LYS A 565 15.59 -16.61 -6.00
CA LYS A 565 14.13 -16.34 -6.09
C LYS A 565 13.73 -15.98 -7.52
N GLY A 566 14.55 -15.20 -8.22
CA GLY A 566 14.31 -14.81 -9.61
C GLY A 566 14.32 -16.01 -10.56
N PHE A 567 15.27 -16.93 -10.40
CA PHE A 567 15.36 -18.16 -11.18
C PHE A 567 14.13 -19.05 -10.96
N CYS A 568 13.78 -19.34 -9.70
CA CYS A 568 12.59 -20.12 -9.37
C CYS A 568 11.30 -19.47 -9.91
N LYS A 569 11.19 -18.13 -9.82
CA LYS A 569 10.08 -17.35 -10.40
C LYS A 569 10.00 -17.54 -11.91
N ALA A 570 11.12 -17.45 -12.65
CA ALA A 570 11.14 -17.58 -14.10
C ALA A 570 10.68 -18.97 -14.55
N ILE A 571 11.20 -20.03 -13.92
CA ILE A 571 10.74 -21.41 -14.15
C ILE A 571 9.26 -21.56 -13.79
N GLY A 572 8.84 -21.03 -12.66
CA GLY A 572 7.46 -21.09 -12.22
C GLY A 572 6.51 -20.39 -13.19
N ILE A 573 6.87 -19.23 -13.77
CA ILE A 573 6.09 -18.55 -14.82
C ILE A 573 5.97 -19.43 -16.07
N PHE A 574 7.07 -20.01 -16.53
CA PHE A 574 7.07 -20.88 -17.70
C PHE A 574 6.11 -22.06 -17.53
N LEU A 575 6.26 -22.80 -16.43
CA LEU A 575 5.40 -23.95 -16.12
C LEU A 575 3.94 -23.54 -15.90
N SER A 576 3.71 -22.35 -15.33
CA SER A 576 2.35 -21.81 -15.13
C SER A 576 1.67 -21.52 -16.47
N HIS A 577 2.38 -20.96 -17.45
CA HIS A 577 1.81 -20.73 -18.79
C HIS A 577 1.45 -22.03 -19.51
N LEU A 578 2.30 -23.05 -19.41
CA LEU A 578 1.99 -24.36 -20.01
C LEU A 578 0.77 -25.00 -19.33
N THR A 579 0.74 -24.99 -17.99
CA THR A 579 -0.37 -25.52 -17.21
C THR A 579 -1.68 -24.78 -17.51
N TYR A 580 -1.65 -23.45 -17.50
CA TYR A 580 -2.81 -22.63 -17.80
C TYR A 580 -3.31 -22.89 -19.23
N GLY A 581 -2.40 -22.88 -20.22
CA GLY A 581 -2.74 -23.12 -21.62
C GLY A 581 -3.44 -24.45 -21.85
N PHE A 582 -2.93 -25.53 -21.24
CA PHE A 582 -3.52 -26.84 -21.33
C PHE A 582 -4.93 -26.94 -20.74
N PHE A 583 -5.09 -26.48 -19.50
CA PHE A 583 -6.39 -26.58 -18.82
C PHE A 583 -7.42 -25.57 -19.34
N PHE A 584 -7.00 -24.44 -19.86
CA PHE A 584 -7.89 -23.50 -20.57
C PHE A 584 -8.47 -24.15 -21.84
N ILE A 585 -7.64 -24.78 -22.68
CA ILE A 585 -8.11 -25.50 -23.85
C ILE A 585 -9.11 -26.60 -23.46
N LYS A 586 -8.78 -27.37 -22.41
CA LYS A 586 -9.67 -28.45 -21.93
C LYS A 586 -11.03 -27.89 -21.48
N GLY A 587 -11.06 -26.79 -20.69
CA GLY A 587 -12.29 -26.12 -20.28
C GLY A 587 -13.06 -25.55 -21.46
N PHE A 588 -12.37 -24.90 -22.40
CA PHE A 588 -12.97 -24.36 -23.63
C PHE A 588 -13.66 -25.46 -24.48
N MET A 589 -13.01 -26.59 -24.69
CA MET A 589 -13.59 -27.71 -25.42
C MET A 589 -14.81 -28.28 -24.69
N GLN A 590 -14.75 -28.43 -23.38
CA GLN A 590 -15.87 -28.94 -22.58
C GLN A 590 -17.09 -28.00 -22.63
N GLY A 591 -16.89 -26.69 -22.73
CA GLY A 591 -17.96 -25.70 -22.92
C GLY A 591 -18.71 -25.88 -24.26
N PHE A 592 -18.20 -26.64 -25.22
CA PHE A 592 -18.91 -27.02 -26.43
C PHE A 592 -19.79 -28.27 -26.25
N ILE A 593 -19.38 -29.19 -25.36
CA ILE A 593 -20.01 -30.51 -25.18
C ILE A 593 -21.22 -30.39 -24.24
N SER A 594 -21.14 -29.57 -23.20
CA SER A 594 -22.23 -29.36 -22.24
C SER A 594 -23.25 -28.31 -22.75
N LYS A 595 -24.07 -28.71 -23.70
CA LYS A 595 -25.21 -27.92 -24.21
C LYS A 595 -26.54 -28.35 -23.56
N GLU A 596 -26.50 -28.72 -22.27
CA GLU A 596 -27.70 -28.98 -21.47
C GLU A 596 -27.60 -28.32 -20.12
#